data_b25e275588fe65c2df97bcea6620f738
#
_entry.id   b25e275588fe65c2df97bcea6620f738
#
_cell.length_a   1.000
_cell.length_b   1.000
_cell.length_c   1.000
_cell.angle_alpha   90.00
_cell.angle_beta   90.00
_cell.angle_gamma   90.00
#
_symmetry.space_group_name_H-M   'P 1'
#
loop_
_entity.id
_entity.type
_entity.pdbx_description
1 polymer ?
#
loop_
_entity_poly.entity_id
_entity_poly.type
_entity_poly.pdbx_seq_one_letter_code
_entity_poly.pdbx_strand_id
1 'polypeptide(L)'
;MKTRILMIAVLMICSMITVSAQEKAESPKGKAIVQVFGNFHSGFGQDNNNRGFELDRSYLGYQYDLGKGLQIKGVMDIGQSDDVNDYHRIAYIKNAQISWKTGKLTLTGGLISTIQFNMQEKFWGYRYIMKSFQDQYKFGSSADLGISASYKFADWLTTDAIVVNGEGYKKIQKNDGLMYGLGATLTPVKGLSMRIYYGLNESSDETKENKQNLATFIGYKGKGFSIGTEYNLYKNDGNKQGNDLYGFSIYGSVKASKTTDIYARYDNLSSKDDWNEAKDESAIIAGLQFKLGQYVKIAPNFRMSMPKLENADNRYMGYISCYFGF
;
A
#
# COMPACT_ATOMS: atom_id res chain seq x y z
N MET A 1 9.90 32.75 -2.02
CA MET A 1 11.08 31.91 -2.34
C MET A 1 10.72 30.46 -2.67
N LYS A 2 9.72 29.85 -2.03
CA LYS A 2 9.31 28.44 -2.25
C LYS A 2 8.87 28.11 -3.69
N THR A 3 8.13 28.99 -4.35
CA THR A 3 7.63 28.80 -5.73
C THR A 3 8.73 28.81 -6.80
N ARG A 4 9.82 29.51 -6.58
CA ARG A 4 10.95 29.57 -7.53
C ARG A 4 11.80 28.31 -7.57
N ILE A 5 11.90 27.59 -6.46
CA ILE A 5 12.65 26.33 -6.37
C ILE A 5 11.90 25.19 -7.09
N LEU A 6 10.59 25.16 -7.01
CA LEU A 6 9.75 24.17 -7.69
C LEU A 6 9.81 24.33 -9.22
N MET A 7 9.78 25.58 -9.73
CA MET A 7 9.93 25.87 -11.16
C MET A 7 11.32 25.48 -11.70
N ILE A 8 12.37 25.65 -10.93
CA ILE A 8 13.73 25.26 -11.33
C ILE A 8 13.88 23.76 -11.40
N ALA A 9 13.30 23.01 -10.47
CA ALA A 9 13.30 21.54 -10.50
C ALA A 9 12.53 20.98 -11.70
N VAL A 10 11.39 21.56 -12.06
CA VAL A 10 10.60 21.17 -13.23
C VAL A 10 11.35 21.52 -14.55
N LEU A 11 12.01 22.67 -14.62
CA LEU A 11 12.79 23.07 -15.79
C LEU A 11 14.06 22.22 -15.98
N MET A 12 14.74 21.79 -14.93
CA MET A 12 15.88 20.86 -15.04
C MET A 12 15.48 19.46 -15.52
N ILE A 13 14.28 19.01 -15.21
CA ILE A 13 13.75 17.73 -15.70
C ILE A 13 13.42 17.83 -17.21
N CYS A 14 12.91 18.98 -17.67
CA CYS A 14 12.58 19.19 -19.09
C CYS A 14 13.81 19.32 -20.01
N SER A 15 14.97 19.74 -19.50
CA SER A 15 16.17 19.92 -20.32
C SER A 15 16.97 18.65 -20.61
N MET A 16 16.62 17.50 -20.01
CA MET A 16 17.30 16.23 -20.23
C MET A 16 16.64 15.33 -21.29
N ILE A 17 15.64 15.83 -22.01
CA ILE A 17 14.89 15.04 -22.99
C ILE A 17 15.41 15.31 -24.40
N THR A 18 16.63 14.86 -24.70
CA THR A 18 17.03 14.56 -26.08
C THR A 18 17.15 13.05 -26.20
N VAL A 19 16.07 12.39 -26.61
CA VAL A 19 16.07 10.95 -26.84
C VAL A 19 15.95 10.67 -28.33
N SER A 20 17.06 10.17 -28.88
CA SER A 20 17.05 9.40 -30.11
C SER A 20 17.13 7.92 -29.73
N ALA A 21 16.02 7.22 -29.80
CA ALA A 21 16.00 5.77 -29.80
C ALA A 21 14.91 5.29 -30.76
N GLN A 22 15.31 4.79 -31.91
CA GLN A 22 14.46 3.96 -32.75
C GLN A 22 14.30 2.58 -32.11
N GLU A 23 13.40 2.47 -31.13
CA GLU A 23 12.92 1.15 -30.66
C GLU A 23 11.79 0.67 -31.58
N LYS A 24 11.82 -0.60 -31.92
CA LYS A 24 10.73 -1.30 -32.62
C LYS A 24 9.43 -1.02 -31.89
N ALA A 25 8.46 -0.37 -32.55
CA ALA A 25 7.15 -0.09 -32.00
C ALA A 25 6.45 -1.41 -31.63
N GLU A 26 6.35 -1.71 -30.36
CA GLU A 26 5.49 -2.81 -29.89
C GLU A 26 4.04 -2.45 -30.16
N SER A 27 3.24 -3.43 -30.60
CA SER A 27 1.82 -3.23 -30.82
C SER A 27 1.12 -2.87 -29.51
N PRO A 28 0.22 -1.86 -29.49
CA PRO A 28 -0.55 -1.50 -28.29
C PRO A 28 -1.28 -2.71 -27.72
N LYS A 29 -1.18 -2.90 -26.40
CA LYS A 29 -1.78 -4.02 -25.69
C LYS A 29 -2.64 -3.57 -24.52
N GLY A 30 -3.88 -4.05 -24.51
CA GLY A 30 -4.81 -3.80 -23.43
C GLY A 30 -4.87 -4.95 -22.43
N LYS A 31 -5.07 -4.64 -21.16
CA LYS A 31 -5.28 -5.60 -20.08
C LYS A 31 -6.42 -5.15 -19.18
N ALA A 32 -7.47 -5.98 -19.06
CA ALA A 32 -8.49 -5.79 -18.05
C ALA A 32 -7.93 -6.08 -16.65
N ILE A 33 -8.42 -5.37 -15.65
CA ILE A 33 -8.09 -5.54 -14.25
C ILE A 33 -9.38 -5.87 -13.52
N VAL A 34 -9.48 -7.08 -13.00
CA VAL A 34 -10.57 -7.52 -12.15
C VAL A 34 -9.97 -8.19 -10.93
N GLN A 35 -10.25 -7.66 -9.74
CA GLN A 35 -9.84 -8.28 -8.48
C GLN A 35 -10.98 -8.13 -7.48
N VAL A 36 -11.46 -9.23 -6.94
CA VAL A 36 -12.55 -9.24 -5.98
C VAL A 36 -12.08 -9.96 -4.72
N PHE A 37 -12.28 -9.30 -3.58
CA PHE A 37 -11.97 -9.79 -2.25
C PHE A 37 -13.27 -9.93 -1.48
N GLY A 38 -13.53 -11.12 -0.98
CA GLY A 38 -14.67 -11.38 -0.13
C GLY A 38 -14.30 -12.37 0.96
N ASN A 39 -15.15 -12.47 1.96
CA ASN A 39 -14.95 -13.39 3.04
C ASN A 39 -16.28 -13.88 3.65
N PHE A 40 -16.20 -14.98 4.36
CA PHE A 40 -17.10 -15.34 5.44
C PHE A 40 -16.30 -15.27 6.73
N HIS A 41 -16.85 -14.66 7.77
CA HIS A 41 -16.21 -14.58 9.08
C HIS A 41 -17.15 -14.94 10.20
N SER A 42 -16.57 -15.38 11.32
CA SER A 42 -17.26 -15.63 12.58
C SER A 42 -16.34 -15.32 13.75
N GLY A 43 -16.85 -14.55 14.69
CA GLY A 43 -16.21 -14.30 15.96
C GLY A 43 -16.33 -15.50 16.92
N PHE A 44 -15.40 -15.58 17.88
CA PHE A 44 -15.37 -16.54 18.95
C PHE A 44 -15.13 -15.85 20.28
N GLY A 45 -15.63 -16.44 21.37
CA GLY A 45 -15.45 -15.91 22.72
C GLY A 45 -16.66 -15.12 23.21
N GLN A 46 -16.55 -14.62 24.42
CA GLN A 46 -17.60 -13.87 25.09
C GLN A 46 -17.82 -12.54 24.36
N ASP A 47 -19.07 -12.16 24.11
CA ASP A 47 -19.49 -10.92 23.47
C ASP A 47 -18.98 -10.66 22.05
N ASN A 48 -18.43 -11.68 21.38
CA ASN A 48 -17.95 -11.61 19.99
C ASN A 48 -18.85 -12.40 19.04
N ASN A 49 -20.05 -11.89 18.77
CA ASN A 49 -21.07 -12.52 17.92
C ASN A 49 -21.02 -12.03 16.45
N ASN A 50 -19.94 -11.35 16.05
CA ASN A 50 -19.81 -10.86 14.68
C ASN A 50 -19.68 -12.04 13.71
N ARG A 51 -20.65 -12.19 12.81
CA ARG A 51 -20.69 -13.27 11.81
C ARG A 51 -21.38 -12.79 10.53
N GLY A 52 -20.76 -13.05 9.38
CA GLY A 52 -21.38 -12.67 8.13
C GLY A 52 -20.55 -12.99 6.90
N PHE A 53 -21.18 -12.79 5.74
CA PHE A 53 -20.50 -12.69 4.46
C PHE A 53 -20.19 -11.24 4.15
N GLU A 54 -19.00 -10.98 3.64
CA GLU A 54 -18.58 -9.63 3.28
C GLU A 54 -17.91 -9.61 1.91
N LEU A 55 -18.24 -8.60 1.12
CA LEU A 55 -17.48 -8.20 -0.05
C LEU A 55 -16.56 -7.04 0.36
N ASP A 56 -15.33 -7.38 0.72
CA ASP A 56 -14.36 -6.42 1.24
C ASP A 56 -14.03 -5.34 0.21
N ARG A 57 -13.85 -5.78 -1.05
CA ARG A 57 -13.38 -4.89 -2.11
C ARG A 57 -13.49 -5.49 -3.51
N SER A 58 -13.75 -4.64 -4.49
CA SER A 58 -13.63 -4.98 -5.90
C SER A 58 -12.83 -3.92 -6.63
N TYR A 59 -11.76 -4.33 -7.34
CA TYR A 59 -11.05 -3.48 -8.29
C TYR A 59 -11.50 -3.83 -9.69
N LEU A 60 -12.01 -2.83 -10.42
CA LEU A 60 -12.40 -2.95 -11.82
C LEU A 60 -11.65 -1.88 -12.62
N GLY A 61 -10.97 -2.27 -13.66
CA GLY A 61 -10.18 -1.31 -14.42
C GLY A 61 -9.61 -1.85 -15.72
N TYR A 62 -8.86 -0.98 -16.34
CA TYR A 62 -8.18 -1.27 -17.59
C TYR A 62 -6.82 -0.59 -17.63
N GLN A 63 -5.85 -1.27 -18.18
CA GLN A 63 -4.53 -0.76 -18.46
C GLN A 63 -4.26 -0.93 -19.95
N TYR A 64 -3.73 0.12 -20.59
CA TYR A 64 -3.43 0.09 -22.01
C TYR A 64 -2.01 0.60 -22.25
N ASP A 65 -1.24 -0.20 -22.96
CA ASP A 65 0.10 0.14 -23.40
C ASP A 65 0.02 0.81 -24.79
N LEU A 66 0.41 2.07 -24.84
CA LEU A 66 0.40 2.90 -26.05
C LEU A 66 1.66 2.68 -26.91
N GLY A 67 2.61 1.86 -26.44
CA GLY A 67 3.93 1.72 -27.06
C GLY A 67 4.89 2.83 -26.64
N LYS A 68 6.17 2.70 -27.01
CA LYS A 68 7.26 3.66 -26.70
C LYS A 68 7.38 3.98 -25.20
N GLY A 69 7.05 3.01 -24.36
CA GLY A 69 7.09 3.14 -22.90
C GLY A 69 5.92 3.92 -22.28
N LEU A 70 4.94 4.37 -23.08
CA LEU A 70 3.75 5.06 -22.59
C LEU A 70 2.65 4.07 -22.23
N GLN A 71 2.05 4.24 -21.05
CA GLN A 71 0.98 3.40 -20.52
C GLN A 71 -0.07 4.27 -19.81
N ILE A 72 -1.33 3.97 -20.04
CA ILE A 72 -2.45 4.55 -19.30
C ILE A 72 -3.12 3.46 -18.43
N LYS A 73 -3.65 3.86 -17.28
CA LYS A 73 -4.34 2.96 -16.37
C LYS A 73 -5.48 3.66 -15.66
N GLY A 74 -6.67 3.07 -15.74
CA GLY A 74 -7.84 3.46 -14.96
C GLY A 74 -8.29 2.32 -14.08
N VAL A 75 -8.54 2.55 -12.79
CA VAL A 75 -9.04 1.55 -11.84
C VAL A 75 -10.04 2.18 -10.91
N MET A 76 -11.20 1.55 -10.79
CA MET A 76 -12.19 1.83 -9.76
C MET A 76 -11.97 0.91 -8.56
N ASP A 77 -12.14 1.43 -7.36
CA ASP A 77 -12.13 0.71 -6.08
C ASP A 77 -13.54 0.76 -5.50
N ILE A 78 -14.22 -0.36 -5.50
CA ILE A 78 -15.58 -0.49 -4.97
C ILE A 78 -15.49 -1.21 -3.63
N GLY A 79 -15.92 -0.55 -2.57
CA GLY A 79 -15.85 -1.08 -1.22
C GLY A 79 -16.73 -0.32 -0.27
N GLN A 80 -16.64 -0.65 1.01
CA GLN A 80 -17.28 0.11 2.07
C GLN A 80 -16.57 1.45 2.26
N SER A 81 -17.30 2.47 2.68
CA SER A 81 -16.77 3.77 3.01
C SER A 81 -17.12 4.14 4.44
N ASP A 82 -16.14 4.60 5.17
CA ASP A 82 -16.32 5.18 6.51
C ASP A 82 -16.94 6.60 6.45
N ASP A 83 -17.00 7.19 5.24
CA ASP A 83 -17.42 8.59 5.03
C ASP A 83 -18.93 8.73 4.68
N VAL A 84 -19.67 7.62 4.54
CA VAL A 84 -21.09 7.59 4.19
C VAL A 84 -21.83 6.64 5.13
N ASN A 85 -23.02 7.02 5.56
CA ASN A 85 -23.85 6.20 6.45
C ASN A 85 -23.95 4.76 5.95
N ASP A 86 -23.48 3.92 6.69
CA ASP A 86 -23.38 2.52 7.06
C ASP A 86 -23.74 1.40 6.08
N TYR A 87 -24.49 1.62 5.00
CA TYR A 87 -25.05 0.48 4.27
C TYR A 87 -24.78 0.49 2.77
N HIS A 88 -23.93 1.38 2.27
CA HIS A 88 -23.67 1.54 0.85
C HIS A 88 -22.24 1.15 0.46
N ARG A 89 -22.10 0.45 -0.66
CA ARG A 89 -20.82 0.33 -1.35
C ARG A 89 -20.61 1.52 -2.25
N ILE A 90 -19.44 2.12 -2.19
CA ILE A 90 -19.08 3.30 -2.99
C ILE A 90 -17.96 2.92 -3.93
N ALA A 91 -18.04 3.44 -5.16
CA ALA A 91 -16.99 3.34 -6.15
C ALA A 91 -16.14 4.60 -6.14
N TYR A 92 -14.86 4.45 -5.85
CA TYR A 92 -13.87 5.51 -5.96
C TYR A 92 -12.99 5.29 -7.20
N ILE A 93 -12.57 6.36 -7.85
CA ILE A 93 -11.49 6.28 -8.81
C ILE A 93 -10.20 6.11 -8.01
N LYS A 94 -9.58 4.93 -8.08
CA LYS A 94 -8.32 4.64 -7.39
C LYS A 94 -7.11 5.03 -8.21
N ASN A 95 -7.15 4.76 -9.52
CA ASN A 95 -6.12 5.19 -10.44
C ASN A 95 -6.75 5.79 -11.70
N ALA A 96 -6.20 6.93 -12.13
CA ALA A 96 -6.41 7.54 -13.42
C ALA A 96 -5.07 8.18 -13.79
N GLN A 97 -4.17 7.36 -14.36
CA GLN A 97 -2.76 7.71 -14.46
C GLN A 97 -2.21 7.48 -15.87
N ILE A 98 -1.21 8.27 -16.21
CA ILE A 98 -0.30 8.02 -17.32
C ILE A 98 1.10 7.75 -16.76
N SER A 99 1.78 6.76 -17.33
CA SER A 99 3.16 6.43 -16.99
C SER A 99 4.01 6.42 -18.25
N TRP A 100 5.22 6.94 -18.14
CA TRP A 100 6.19 6.91 -19.22
C TRP A 100 7.51 6.34 -18.72
N LYS A 101 7.92 5.23 -19.33
CA LYS A 101 9.18 4.57 -19.05
C LYS A 101 10.16 4.82 -20.20
N THR A 102 11.29 5.43 -19.91
CA THR A 102 12.38 5.66 -20.85
C THR A 102 13.71 5.24 -20.23
N GLY A 103 14.35 4.22 -20.80
CA GLY A 103 15.57 3.65 -20.25
C GLY A 103 15.40 3.23 -18.79
N LYS A 104 16.14 3.88 -17.89
CA LYS A 104 16.13 3.62 -16.44
C LYS A 104 15.15 4.49 -15.65
N LEU A 105 14.51 5.47 -16.31
CA LEU A 105 13.57 6.40 -15.68
C LEU A 105 12.13 5.97 -15.95
N THR A 106 11.29 6.07 -14.93
CA THR A 106 9.83 5.97 -15.04
C THR A 106 9.22 7.21 -14.41
N LEU A 107 8.39 7.91 -15.15
CA LEU A 107 7.58 9.04 -14.67
C LEU A 107 6.11 8.62 -14.67
N THR A 108 5.37 9.02 -13.65
CA THR A 108 3.92 8.75 -13.55
C THR A 108 3.20 10.00 -13.08
N GLY A 109 2.09 10.34 -13.70
CA GLY A 109 1.25 11.47 -13.33
C GLY A 109 -0.23 11.13 -13.35
N GLY A 110 -1.03 11.91 -12.61
CA GLY A 110 -2.48 11.73 -12.42
C GLY A 110 -2.83 11.19 -11.05
N LEU A 111 -3.92 10.45 -10.94
CA LEU A 111 -4.27 9.74 -9.71
C LEU A 111 -3.47 8.44 -9.65
N ILE A 112 -2.32 8.50 -8.97
CA ILE A 112 -1.27 7.50 -9.03
C ILE A 112 -1.24 6.62 -7.78
N SER A 113 -0.68 5.43 -7.88
CA SER A 113 -0.35 4.63 -6.69
C SER A 113 0.81 5.29 -5.93
N THR A 114 0.68 5.39 -4.61
CA THR A 114 1.77 5.91 -3.76
C THR A 114 2.93 4.93 -3.70
N ILE A 115 4.12 5.44 -3.42
CA ILE A 115 5.36 4.64 -3.35
C ILE A 115 5.66 4.15 -1.93
N GLN A 116 4.92 4.59 -0.94
CA GLN A 116 5.19 4.46 0.50
C GLN A 116 5.36 3.00 0.95
N PHE A 117 4.40 2.13 0.66
CA PHE A 117 4.36 0.73 1.12
C PHE A 117 4.10 -0.31 0.02
N ASN A 118 4.23 0.10 -1.24
CA ASN A 118 4.00 -0.80 -2.38
C ASN A 118 4.87 -2.06 -2.36
N MET A 119 6.11 -1.94 -1.86
CA MET A 119 7.01 -3.07 -1.78
C MET A 119 6.57 -4.05 -0.70
N GLN A 120 6.24 -3.55 0.49
CA GLN A 120 5.75 -4.34 1.62
C GLN A 120 4.48 -5.09 1.24
N GLU A 121 3.52 -4.40 0.60
CA GLU A 121 2.28 -5.01 0.13
C GLU A 121 2.52 -6.13 -0.89
N LYS A 122 3.39 -5.89 -1.89
CA LYS A 122 3.76 -6.92 -2.88
C LYS A 122 4.53 -8.07 -2.26
N PHE A 123 5.31 -7.81 -1.25
CA PHE A 123 6.09 -8.84 -0.56
C PHE A 123 5.18 -9.70 0.32
N TRP A 124 4.28 -9.10 1.10
CA TRP A 124 3.24 -9.77 1.85
C TRP A 124 2.40 -10.68 0.94
N GLY A 125 1.86 -10.15 -0.16
CA GLY A 125 1.18 -10.92 -1.22
C GLY A 125 -0.22 -11.43 -0.87
N TYR A 126 -0.71 -11.21 0.33
CA TYR A 126 -2.02 -11.66 0.83
C TYR A 126 -2.95 -10.48 1.17
N ARG A 127 -2.90 -9.41 0.36
CA ARG A 127 -3.71 -8.20 0.57
C ARG A 127 -5.21 -8.49 0.69
N TYR A 128 -5.72 -9.52 -0.01
CA TYR A 128 -7.13 -9.91 0.05
C TYR A 128 -7.51 -10.54 1.41
N ILE A 129 -6.53 -10.93 2.23
CA ILE A 129 -6.70 -11.39 3.60
C ILE A 129 -6.60 -10.19 4.53
N MET A 130 -5.50 -9.45 4.46
CA MET A 130 -5.26 -8.25 5.25
C MET A 130 -4.34 -7.29 4.51
N LYS A 131 -4.61 -5.99 4.60
CA LYS A 131 -3.76 -4.92 4.06
C LYS A 131 -2.35 -4.99 4.65
N SER A 132 -1.35 -4.36 3.99
CA SER A 132 -0.03 -4.16 4.59
C SER A 132 -0.12 -3.30 5.86
N PHE A 133 0.89 -3.33 6.71
CA PHE A 133 0.87 -2.65 8.01
C PHE A 133 0.45 -1.18 7.89
N GLN A 134 1.12 -0.39 7.06
CA GLN A 134 0.84 1.03 6.93
C GLN A 134 -0.55 1.35 6.35
N ASP A 135 -1.06 0.52 5.43
CA ASP A 135 -2.42 0.65 4.90
C ASP A 135 -3.47 0.22 5.95
N GLN A 136 -3.15 -0.79 6.76
CA GLN A 136 -4.03 -1.28 7.82
C GLN A 136 -4.19 -0.22 8.92
N TYR A 137 -3.09 0.35 9.37
CA TYR A 137 -3.07 1.31 10.46
C TYR A 137 -3.11 2.79 10.01
N LYS A 138 -3.43 3.02 8.72
CA LYS A 138 -3.68 4.36 8.15
C LYS A 138 -2.49 5.32 8.23
N PHE A 139 -1.25 4.83 8.10
CA PHE A 139 -0.04 5.68 8.03
C PHE A 139 0.08 6.43 6.70
N GLY A 140 -0.78 6.14 5.73
CA GLY A 140 -0.85 6.80 4.44
C GLY A 140 -1.91 6.19 3.53
N SER A 141 -2.05 6.73 2.34
CA SER A 141 -2.96 6.24 1.31
C SER A 141 -2.24 5.42 0.25
N SER A 142 -2.92 4.44 -0.32
CA SER A 142 -2.37 3.59 -1.40
C SER A 142 -2.38 4.24 -2.79
N ALA A 143 -3.08 5.37 -2.95
CA ALA A 143 -3.11 6.18 -4.16
C ALA A 143 -3.46 7.63 -3.84
N ASP A 144 -2.99 8.56 -4.67
CA ASP A 144 -3.27 9.99 -4.52
C ASP A 144 -3.01 10.73 -5.83
N LEU A 145 -3.51 11.97 -5.94
CA LEU A 145 -3.35 12.81 -7.12
C LEU A 145 -2.00 13.54 -7.09
N GLY A 146 -1.19 13.37 -8.13
CA GLY A 146 0.09 14.05 -8.28
C GLY A 146 1.03 13.37 -9.25
N ILE A 147 2.32 13.40 -8.94
CA ILE A 147 3.39 12.90 -9.81
C ILE A 147 4.40 12.05 -9.02
N SER A 148 5.00 11.09 -9.68
CA SER A 148 6.13 10.33 -9.14
C SER A 148 7.18 10.06 -10.21
N ALA A 149 8.42 9.91 -9.77
CA ALA A 149 9.55 9.49 -10.57
C ALA A 149 10.26 8.31 -9.89
N SER A 150 10.70 7.34 -10.70
CA SER A 150 11.53 6.23 -10.23
C SER A 150 12.72 6.07 -11.17
N TYR A 151 13.92 5.94 -10.62
CA TYR A 151 15.16 5.78 -11.39
C TYR A 151 15.97 4.57 -10.91
N LYS A 152 16.28 3.69 -11.86
CA LYS A 152 17.11 2.52 -11.63
C LYS A 152 18.59 2.87 -11.82
N PHE A 153 19.30 3.20 -10.76
CA PHE A 153 20.74 3.55 -10.82
C PHE A 153 21.58 2.33 -11.23
N ALA A 154 21.31 1.20 -10.59
CA ALA A 154 21.98 -0.07 -10.84
C ALA A 154 20.93 -1.22 -10.77
N ASP A 155 21.33 -2.43 -11.12
CA ASP A 155 20.44 -3.60 -11.03
C ASP A 155 19.99 -3.89 -9.58
N TRP A 156 20.78 -3.48 -8.62
CA TRP A 156 20.54 -3.67 -7.20
C TRP A 156 20.00 -2.41 -6.49
N LEU A 157 19.94 -1.22 -7.15
CA LEU A 157 19.50 0.05 -6.55
C LEU A 157 18.49 0.78 -7.43
N THR A 158 17.31 1.00 -6.88
CA THR A 158 16.28 1.87 -7.45
C THR A 158 15.88 2.92 -6.40
N THR A 159 15.79 4.17 -6.81
CA THR A 159 15.22 5.24 -5.98
C THR A 159 13.93 5.74 -6.59
N ASP A 160 13.07 6.30 -5.76
CA ASP A 160 11.81 6.88 -6.19
C ASP A 160 11.48 8.13 -5.36
N ALA A 161 10.74 9.05 -5.99
CA ALA A 161 10.24 10.27 -5.39
C ALA A 161 8.78 10.48 -5.80
N ILE A 162 8.00 11.12 -4.93
CA ILE A 162 6.59 11.42 -5.16
C ILE A 162 6.23 12.79 -4.60
N VAL A 163 5.37 13.50 -5.31
CA VAL A 163 4.70 14.71 -4.83
C VAL A 163 3.22 14.56 -5.16
N VAL A 164 2.37 14.58 -4.13
CA VAL A 164 0.93 14.39 -4.26
C VAL A 164 0.17 15.28 -3.27
N ASN A 165 -1.12 15.34 -3.39
CA ASN A 165 -1.97 16.19 -2.54
C ASN A 165 -1.89 15.82 -1.03
N GLY A 166 -1.88 14.53 -0.68
CA GLY A 166 -1.73 14.07 0.71
C GLY A 166 -3.02 13.62 1.38
N GLU A 167 -4.21 13.86 0.81
CA GLU A 167 -5.50 13.39 1.35
C GLU A 167 -5.83 11.96 0.95
N GLY A 168 -5.20 11.44 -0.11
CA GLY A 168 -5.49 10.15 -0.69
C GLY A 168 -6.67 10.16 -1.67
N TYR A 169 -6.76 9.12 -2.51
CA TYR A 169 -7.68 9.04 -3.65
C TYR A 169 -9.19 9.10 -3.31
N LYS A 170 -9.55 8.91 -2.06
CA LYS A 170 -10.95 8.96 -1.60
C LYS A 170 -11.44 10.36 -1.29
N LYS A 171 -10.54 11.33 -1.19
CA LYS A 171 -10.83 12.72 -0.80
C LYS A 171 -10.34 13.69 -1.86
N ILE A 172 -11.05 14.80 -1.98
CA ILE A 172 -10.63 15.94 -2.80
C ILE A 172 -9.76 16.84 -1.93
N GLN A 173 -8.69 17.36 -2.49
CA GLN A 173 -7.86 18.35 -1.79
C GLN A 173 -8.69 19.59 -1.42
N LYS A 174 -8.62 19.97 -0.16
CA LYS A 174 -9.34 21.12 0.39
C LYS A 174 -8.41 22.22 0.91
N ASN A 175 -7.12 22.01 0.83
CA ASN A 175 -6.09 22.90 1.36
C ASN A 175 -4.90 22.94 0.37
N ASP A 176 -3.87 23.70 0.66
CA ASP A 176 -2.69 23.91 -0.16
C ASP A 176 -1.46 23.09 0.27
N GLY A 177 -1.60 22.27 1.31
CA GLY A 177 -0.55 21.36 1.75
C GLY A 177 -0.30 20.25 0.72
N LEU A 178 0.97 19.88 0.54
CA LEU A 178 1.38 18.77 -0.32
C LEU A 178 2.09 17.70 0.48
N MET A 179 2.06 16.48 -0.03
CA MET A 179 2.85 15.37 0.50
C MET A 179 4.03 15.08 -0.43
N TYR A 180 5.21 15.03 0.15
CA TYR A 180 6.48 14.67 -0.50
C TYR A 180 6.96 13.33 0.04
N GLY A 181 7.51 12.50 -0.82
CA GLY A 181 8.10 11.24 -0.40
C GLY A 181 9.33 10.88 -1.21
N LEU A 182 10.29 10.25 -0.52
CA LEU A 182 11.51 9.71 -1.11
C LEU A 182 11.68 8.26 -0.66
N GLY A 183 12.08 7.39 -1.58
CA GLY A 183 12.32 5.99 -1.29
C GLY A 183 13.58 5.47 -1.96
N ALA A 184 14.20 4.47 -1.33
CA ALA A 184 15.27 3.69 -1.92
C ALA A 184 15.01 2.20 -1.71
N THR A 185 15.15 1.44 -2.77
CA THR A 185 14.99 -0.02 -2.78
C THR A 185 16.31 -0.66 -3.19
N LEU A 186 16.78 -1.60 -2.38
CA LEU A 186 17.99 -2.36 -2.64
C LEU A 186 17.65 -3.84 -2.81
N THR A 187 18.23 -4.44 -3.86
CA THR A 187 18.13 -5.87 -4.15
C THR A 187 19.53 -6.44 -4.41
N PRO A 188 20.41 -6.45 -3.38
CA PRO A 188 21.85 -6.69 -3.56
C PRO A 188 22.15 -8.12 -4.02
N VAL A 189 21.31 -9.08 -3.66
CA VAL A 189 21.40 -10.47 -4.07
C VAL A 189 20.00 -11.01 -4.37
N LYS A 190 19.95 -12.07 -5.16
CA LYS A 190 18.68 -12.71 -5.55
C LYS A 190 17.86 -13.10 -4.32
N GLY A 191 16.63 -12.65 -4.28
CA GLY A 191 15.68 -12.94 -3.21
C GLY A 191 15.70 -11.94 -2.06
N LEU A 192 16.79 -11.25 -1.78
CA LEU A 192 16.87 -10.23 -0.74
C LEU A 192 16.36 -8.89 -1.28
N SER A 193 15.46 -8.28 -0.54
CA SER A 193 14.91 -6.96 -0.84
C SER A 193 14.90 -6.11 0.42
N MET A 194 15.36 -4.88 0.31
CA MET A 194 15.37 -3.90 1.39
C MET A 194 14.77 -2.59 0.87
N ARG A 195 14.08 -1.86 1.73
CA ARG A 195 13.54 -0.55 1.38
C ARG A 195 13.59 0.39 2.58
N ILE A 196 13.89 1.64 2.30
CA ILE A 196 13.65 2.77 3.18
C ILE A 196 12.80 3.80 2.44
N TYR A 197 11.88 4.41 3.16
CA TYR A 197 11.02 5.48 2.66
C TYR A 197 10.86 6.54 3.73
N TYR A 198 10.92 7.80 3.32
CA TYR A 198 10.56 8.94 4.15
C TYR A 198 9.53 9.80 3.44
N GLY A 199 8.50 10.21 4.15
CA GLY A 199 7.42 11.08 3.67
C GLY A 199 7.18 12.25 4.62
N LEU A 200 6.91 13.41 4.03
CA LEU A 200 6.49 14.63 4.72
C LEU A 200 5.14 15.06 4.11
N ASN A 201 4.11 15.18 4.93
CA ASN A 201 2.82 15.72 4.53
C ASN A 201 2.61 17.07 5.24
N GLU A 202 2.60 18.13 4.45
CA GLU A 202 2.47 19.50 4.95
C GLU A 202 1.10 19.73 5.59
N SER A 203 1.09 20.49 6.67
CA SER A 203 -0.12 21.12 7.18
C SER A 203 -0.36 22.43 6.43
N SER A 204 -1.59 22.68 6.04
CA SER A 204 -2.02 23.99 5.51
C SER A 204 -2.22 25.04 6.61
N ASP A 205 -2.24 24.61 7.85
CA ASP A 205 -2.40 25.45 9.03
C ASP A 205 -1.02 25.61 9.69
N GLU A 206 -0.48 26.84 9.65
CA GLU A 206 0.86 27.15 10.21
C GLU A 206 0.95 26.92 11.73
N THR A 207 -0.17 26.81 12.42
CA THR A 207 -0.23 26.52 13.87
C THR A 207 -0.17 25.01 14.17
N LYS A 208 -0.17 24.16 13.14
CA LYS A 208 -0.16 22.71 13.24
C LYS A 208 1.10 22.10 12.66
N GLU A 209 1.43 20.94 13.17
CA GLU A 209 2.62 20.21 12.75
C GLU A 209 2.44 19.47 11.41
N ASN A 210 3.52 19.37 10.66
CA ASN A 210 3.60 18.50 9.50
C ASN A 210 3.64 17.05 9.94
N LYS A 211 2.88 16.18 9.27
CA LYS A 211 2.97 14.74 9.48
C LYS A 211 4.22 14.18 8.80
N GLN A 212 4.90 13.24 9.45
CA GLN A 212 6.08 12.60 8.92
C GLN A 212 5.94 11.08 8.98
N ASN A 213 6.43 10.39 7.96
CA ASN A 213 6.43 8.93 7.91
C ASN A 213 7.82 8.41 7.59
N LEU A 214 8.32 7.49 8.40
CA LEU A 214 9.50 6.69 8.10
C LEU A 214 9.07 5.23 8.01
N ALA A 215 9.35 4.57 6.89
CA ALA A 215 9.10 3.16 6.68
C ALA A 215 10.38 2.44 6.30
N THR A 216 10.67 1.35 6.97
CA THR A 216 11.77 0.46 6.65
C THR A 216 11.27 -0.95 6.39
N PHE A 217 11.93 -1.67 5.53
CA PHE A 217 11.57 -3.05 5.20
C PHE A 217 12.82 -3.85 4.84
N ILE A 218 12.83 -5.10 5.25
CA ILE A 218 13.75 -6.14 4.77
C ILE A 218 12.98 -7.44 4.58
N GLY A 219 13.23 -8.13 3.47
CA GLY A 219 12.59 -9.41 3.21
C GLY A 219 13.39 -10.30 2.28
N TYR A 220 13.24 -11.59 2.44
CA TYR A 220 13.87 -12.61 1.62
C TYR A 220 12.84 -13.58 1.03
N LYS A 221 12.90 -13.78 -0.30
CA LYS A 221 12.12 -14.80 -1.02
C LYS A 221 13.05 -15.90 -1.51
N GLY A 222 12.98 -17.04 -0.84
CA GLY A 222 13.70 -18.26 -1.23
C GLY A 222 12.89 -19.18 -2.14
N LYS A 223 13.43 -20.36 -2.38
CA LYS A 223 12.73 -21.41 -3.13
C LYS A 223 11.62 -22.03 -2.27
N GLY A 224 10.39 -21.52 -2.44
CA GLY A 224 9.21 -22.06 -1.74
C GLY A 224 8.91 -21.41 -0.38
N PHE A 225 9.58 -20.34 0.01
CA PHE A 225 9.25 -19.58 1.20
C PHE A 225 9.51 -18.07 1.02
N SER A 226 8.88 -17.28 1.84
CA SER A 226 9.18 -15.85 2.00
C SER A 226 9.13 -15.47 3.47
N ILE A 227 9.99 -14.54 3.88
CA ILE A 227 9.96 -13.90 5.19
C ILE A 227 10.29 -12.43 5.04
N GLY A 228 9.53 -11.56 5.68
CA GLY A 228 9.75 -10.12 5.66
C GLY A 228 9.39 -9.49 6.98
N THR A 229 10.03 -8.37 7.27
CA THR A 229 9.74 -7.53 8.41
C THR A 229 9.83 -6.07 8.02
N GLU A 230 9.03 -5.24 8.66
CA GLU A 230 9.00 -3.79 8.49
C GLU A 230 8.90 -3.10 9.84
N TYR A 231 9.53 -1.95 9.95
CA TYR A 231 9.36 -1.01 11.05
C TYR A 231 8.90 0.33 10.51
N ASN A 232 7.91 0.92 11.16
CA ASN A 232 7.23 2.11 10.69
C ASN A 232 7.11 3.12 11.85
N LEU A 233 7.39 4.38 11.55
CA LEU A 233 7.20 5.52 12.44
C LEU A 233 6.35 6.56 11.73
N TYR A 234 5.30 7.03 12.39
CA TYR A 234 4.41 8.07 11.89
C TYR A 234 4.27 9.15 12.95
N LYS A 235 4.76 10.35 12.65
CA LYS A 235 4.79 11.47 13.59
C LYS A 235 3.64 12.44 13.32
N ASN A 236 3.18 13.06 14.41
CA ASN A 236 2.19 14.13 14.41
C ASN A 236 0.87 13.72 13.75
N ASP A 237 0.32 12.54 14.08
CA ASP A 237 -0.99 12.12 13.59
C ASP A 237 -2.07 13.19 13.90
N GLY A 238 -2.93 13.45 12.91
CA GLY A 238 -3.91 14.54 12.99
C GLY A 238 -3.27 15.94 13.02
N ASN A 239 -2.01 16.09 12.59
CA ASN A 239 -1.24 17.33 12.62
C ASN A 239 -1.04 17.90 14.05
N LYS A 240 -1.00 17.03 15.07
CA LYS A 240 -0.78 17.37 16.46
C LYS A 240 0.62 16.96 16.89
N GLN A 241 1.36 17.91 17.48
CA GLN A 241 2.70 17.64 18.02
C GLN A 241 2.67 16.52 19.06
N GLY A 242 3.58 15.55 18.90
CA GLY A 242 3.74 14.44 19.83
C GLY A 242 2.74 13.29 19.65
N ASN A 243 1.74 13.42 18.79
CA ASN A 243 0.87 12.31 18.42
C ASN A 243 1.59 11.33 17.49
N ASP A 244 2.63 10.67 18.01
CA ASP A 244 3.47 9.75 17.27
C ASP A 244 2.95 8.31 17.40
N LEU A 245 2.96 7.59 16.27
CA LEU A 245 2.65 6.17 16.19
C LEU A 245 3.88 5.43 15.68
N TYR A 246 4.12 4.25 16.20
CA TYR A 246 5.18 3.37 15.73
C TYR A 246 4.71 1.92 15.77
N GLY A 247 5.33 1.12 14.96
CA GLY A 247 5.01 -0.29 14.96
C GLY A 247 5.78 -1.09 13.95
N PHE A 248 5.64 -2.39 14.06
CA PHE A 248 6.32 -3.32 13.17
C PHE A 248 5.39 -4.46 12.75
N SER A 249 5.75 -5.08 11.64
CA SER A 249 5.14 -6.29 11.16
C SER A 249 6.20 -7.32 10.80
N ILE A 250 5.96 -8.57 11.16
CA ILE A 250 6.75 -9.72 10.72
C ILE A 250 5.79 -10.69 10.04
N TYR A 251 6.12 -11.12 8.85
CA TYR A 251 5.26 -12.02 8.07
C TYR A 251 6.05 -12.97 7.18
N GLY A 252 5.43 -14.08 6.88
CA GLY A 252 6.03 -15.04 5.98
C GLY A 252 5.05 -16.05 5.43
N SER A 253 5.52 -16.81 4.46
CA SER A 253 4.79 -17.92 3.90
C SER A 253 5.72 -19.04 3.44
N VAL A 254 5.19 -20.26 3.44
CA VAL A 254 5.87 -21.47 2.95
C VAL A 254 4.93 -22.19 2.00
N LYS A 255 5.44 -22.64 0.87
CA LYS A 255 4.72 -23.52 -0.05
C LYS A 255 4.68 -24.94 0.50
N ALA A 256 3.51 -25.37 0.98
CA ALA A 256 3.28 -26.75 1.42
C ALA A 256 3.08 -27.69 0.22
N SER A 257 2.52 -27.18 -0.90
CA SER A 257 2.37 -27.93 -2.15
C SER A 257 2.39 -26.98 -3.37
N LYS A 258 2.12 -27.51 -4.56
CA LYS A 258 1.97 -26.68 -5.77
C LYS A 258 0.78 -25.70 -5.68
N THR A 259 -0.25 -26.08 -4.95
CA THR A 259 -1.50 -25.33 -4.83
C THR A 259 -1.77 -24.78 -3.43
N THR A 260 -0.93 -25.09 -2.43
CA THR A 260 -1.16 -24.73 -1.04
C THR A 260 0.02 -23.97 -0.48
N ASP A 261 -0.26 -22.79 0.09
CA ASP A 261 0.70 -22.02 0.88
C ASP A 261 0.21 -21.96 2.35
N ILE A 262 1.15 -22.02 3.30
CA ILE A 262 0.94 -21.71 4.72
C ILE A 262 1.48 -20.31 4.94
N TYR A 263 0.80 -19.46 5.67
CA TYR A 263 1.26 -18.11 5.96
C TYR A 263 0.94 -17.72 7.40
N ALA A 264 1.75 -16.81 7.93
CA ALA A 264 1.52 -16.16 9.20
C ALA A 264 2.03 -14.72 9.18
N ARG A 265 1.44 -13.90 10.05
CA ARG A 265 1.82 -12.50 10.25
C ARG A 265 1.55 -12.10 11.70
N TYR A 266 2.46 -11.29 12.25
CA TYR A 266 2.30 -10.60 13.51
C TYR A 266 2.52 -9.10 13.30
N ASP A 267 1.60 -8.30 13.80
CA ASP A 267 1.69 -6.83 13.82
C ASP A 267 1.72 -6.34 15.26
N ASN A 268 2.42 -5.23 15.50
CA ASN A 268 2.34 -4.50 16.74
C ASN A 268 2.28 -3.00 16.43
N LEU A 269 1.22 -2.34 16.85
CA LEU A 269 1.04 -0.90 16.81
C LEU A 269 1.12 -0.32 18.22
N SER A 270 1.80 0.81 18.38
CA SER A 270 1.89 1.55 19.62
C SER A 270 1.86 3.05 19.37
N SER A 271 1.21 3.78 20.26
CA SER A 271 1.30 5.23 20.35
C SER A 271 2.39 5.62 21.35
N LYS A 272 3.07 6.74 21.08
CA LYS A 272 4.04 7.31 22.00
C LYS A 272 3.29 7.94 23.19
N ASP A 273 3.77 7.68 24.41
CA ASP A 273 3.17 8.21 25.64
C ASP A 273 1.65 7.85 25.75
N ASP A 274 1.24 6.73 25.15
CA ASP A 274 -0.11 6.13 25.20
C ASP A 274 -1.26 7.08 24.77
N TRP A 275 -0.94 8.13 23.99
CA TRP A 275 -1.94 9.13 23.56
C TRP A 275 -3.13 8.52 22.78
N ASN A 276 -2.98 7.32 22.28
CA ASN A 276 -3.99 6.61 21.47
C ASN A 276 -4.14 5.14 21.89
N GLU A 277 -3.98 4.85 23.18
CA GLU A 277 -4.00 3.51 23.76
C GLU A 277 -5.21 2.67 23.29
N ALA A 278 -6.36 3.29 23.11
CA ALA A 278 -7.57 2.64 22.62
C ALA A 278 -7.45 2.01 21.22
N LYS A 279 -6.45 2.42 20.43
CA LYS A 279 -6.15 1.85 19.10
C LYS A 279 -4.85 1.06 19.06
N ASP A 280 -4.06 1.11 20.12
CA ASP A 280 -2.85 0.32 20.23
C ASP A 280 -3.19 -1.15 20.37
N GLU A 281 -2.56 -1.97 19.54
CA GLU A 281 -2.84 -3.40 19.52
C GLU A 281 -1.66 -4.23 19.02
N SER A 282 -1.69 -5.50 19.38
CA SER A 282 -0.97 -6.54 18.64
C SER A 282 -1.97 -7.40 17.87
N ALA A 283 -1.60 -7.86 16.68
CA ALA A 283 -2.46 -8.70 15.87
C ALA A 283 -1.69 -9.93 15.34
N ILE A 284 -2.35 -11.08 15.35
CA ILE A 284 -1.82 -12.31 14.77
C ILE A 284 -2.78 -12.78 13.66
N ILE A 285 -2.21 -13.22 12.57
CA ILE A 285 -2.93 -13.89 11.49
C ILE A 285 -2.16 -15.14 11.11
N ALA A 286 -2.85 -16.27 11.01
CA ALA A 286 -2.27 -17.51 10.50
C ALA A 286 -3.31 -18.27 9.67
N GLY A 287 -2.87 -18.91 8.59
CA GLY A 287 -3.80 -19.63 7.73
C GLY A 287 -3.16 -20.39 6.59
N LEU A 288 -4.05 -20.97 5.80
CA LEU A 288 -3.72 -21.70 4.58
C LEU A 288 -4.30 -20.95 3.38
N GLN A 289 -3.62 -20.95 2.25
CA GLN A 289 -4.15 -20.49 0.98
C GLN A 289 -4.19 -21.64 0.00
N PHE A 290 -5.35 -21.92 -0.56
CA PHE A 290 -5.56 -22.86 -1.65
C PHE A 290 -5.75 -22.12 -2.97
N LYS A 291 -4.97 -22.49 -3.99
CA LYS A 291 -5.09 -21.97 -5.37
C LYS A 291 -5.95 -22.90 -6.19
N LEU A 292 -7.10 -22.42 -6.62
CA LEU A 292 -8.02 -23.12 -7.51
C LEU A 292 -7.81 -22.60 -8.94
N GLY A 293 -6.86 -23.20 -9.65
CA GLY A 293 -6.37 -22.68 -10.93
C GLY A 293 -5.56 -21.40 -10.74
N GLN A 294 -5.60 -20.51 -11.75
CA GLN A 294 -4.79 -19.28 -11.73
C GLN A 294 -5.55 -18.04 -11.23
N TYR A 295 -6.88 -18.09 -11.17
CA TYR A 295 -7.73 -16.92 -10.93
C TYR A 295 -8.40 -16.90 -9.57
N VAL A 296 -8.49 -18.04 -8.89
CA VAL A 296 -9.24 -18.16 -7.62
C VAL A 296 -8.33 -18.63 -6.49
N LYS A 297 -8.46 -18.00 -5.33
CA LYS A 297 -7.79 -18.39 -4.09
C LYS A 297 -8.81 -18.43 -2.98
N ILE A 298 -8.73 -19.44 -2.13
CA ILE A 298 -9.52 -19.59 -0.91
C ILE A 298 -8.53 -19.72 0.25
N ALA A 299 -8.76 -18.96 1.32
CA ALA A 299 -7.84 -18.93 2.45
C ALA A 299 -8.58 -18.96 3.78
N PRO A 300 -8.80 -20.15 4.36
CA PRO A 300 -9.17 -20.25 5.77
C PRO A 300 -8.05 -19.68 6.62
N ASN A 301 -8.42 -18.79 7.56
CA ASN A 301 -7.46 -18.16 8.46
C ASN A 301 -8.08 -17.84 9.82
N PHE A 302 -7.23 -17.81 10.82
CA PHE A 302 -7.51 -17.35 12.16
C PHE A 302 -6.86 -15.98 12.36
N ARG A 303 -7.59 -15.10 13.04
CA ARG A 303 -7.08 -13.76 13.42
C ARG A 303 -7.34 -13.55 14.91
N MET A 304 -6.36 -12.97 15.56
CA MET A 304 -6.42 -12.55 16.95
C MET A 304 -5.97 -11.09 17.02
N SER A 305 -6.78 -10.23 17.64
CA SER A 305 -6.41 -8.87 18.00
C SER A 305 -6.32 -8.78 19.51
N MET A 306 -5.24 -8.20 19.99
CA MET A 306 -4.90 -8.02 21.40
C MET A 306 -4.76 -6.53 21.67
N PRO A 307 -5.86 -5.82 22.01
CA PRO A 307 -5.81 -4.41 22.38
C PRO A 307 -4.85 -4.20 23.55
N LYS A 308 -4.17 -3.04 23.61
CA LYS A 308 -3.34 -2.68 24.75
C LYS A 308 -4.12 -1.94 25.84
N LEU A 309 -5.31 -1.42 25.49
CA LEU A 309 -6.17 -0.76 26.46
C LEU A 309 -6.46 -1.68 27.64
N GLU A 310 -6.27 -1.15 28.86
CA GLU A 310 -6.54 -1.87 30.10
C GLU A 310 -8.00 -2.36 30.13
N ASN A 311 -8.19 -3.62 30.52
CA ASN A 311 -9.48 -4.32 30.57
C ASN A 311 -10.17 -4.56 29.22
N ALA A 312 -9.50 -4.35 28.09
CA ALA A 312 -10.04 -4.73 26.80
C ALA A 312 -9.77 -6.23 26.49
N ASP A 313 -10.81 -6.95 26.11
CA ASP A 313 -10.70 -8.37 25.80
C ASP A 313 -10.02 -8.63 24.45
N ASN A 314 -9.28 -9.71 24.35
CA ASN A 314 -8.76 -10.21 23.10
C ASN A 314 -9.91 -10.63 22.18
N ARG A 315 -9.80 -10.31 20.89
CA ARG A 315 -10.79 -10.68 19.88
C ARG A 315 -10.26 -11.81 19.02
N TYR A 316 -11.06 -12.84 18.88
CA TYR A 316 -10.74 -14.04 18.11
C TYR A 316 -11.72 -14.18 16.94
N MET A 317 -11.21 -14.35 15.73
CA MET A 317 -12.01 -14.43 14.51
C MET A 317 -11.52 -15.57 13.61
N GLY A 318 -12.45 -16.33 13.06
CA GLY A 318 -12.19 -17.23 11.93
C GLY A 318 -12.70 -16.64 10.64
N TYR A 319 -11.91 -16.77 9.59
CA TYR A 319 -12.23 -16.29 8.25
C TYR A 319 -12.08 -17.38 7.21
N ILE A 320 -12.93 -17.35 6.21
CA ILE A 320 -12.70 -17.99 4.91
C ILE A 320 -12.62 -16.86 3.90
N SER A 321 -11.41 -16.38 3.64
CA SER A 321 -11.18 -15.30 2.67
C SER A 321 -11.12 -15.85 1.26
N CYS A 322 -11.73 -15.14 0.32
CA CYS A 322 -11.77 -15.48 -1.10
C CYS A 322 -11.18 -14.35 -1.94
N TYR A 323 -10.42 -14.74 -2.95
CA TYR A 323 -9.95 -13.88 -4.02
C TYR A 323 -10.33 -14.48 -5.35
N PHE A 324 -10.83 -13.68 -6.26
CA PHE A 324 -10.81 -14.01 -7.68
C PHE A 324 -10.43 -12.78 -8.51
N GLY A 325 -9.68 -13.03 -9.59
CA GLY A 325 -9.22 -11.92 -10.44
C GLY A 325 -8.26 -12.35 -11.54
N PHE A 326 -8.08 -11.45 -12.51
CA PHE A 326 -7.21 -11.62 -13.68
C PHE A 326 -6.66 -10.29 -14.17
#